data_1a5e6a7f0c2672155fc2d7eea33635a1
#
_entry.id   1a5e6a7f0c2672155fc2d7eea33635a1
#
_cell.length_a   1.000
_cell.length_b   1.000
_cell.length_c   1.000
_cell.angle_alpha   90.00
_cell.angle_beta   90.00
_cell.angle_gamma   90.00
#
_symmetry.space_group_name_H-M   'P 1'
#
loop_
_entity.id
_entity.type
_entity.pdbx_description
1 polymer ?
#
loop_
_entity_poly.entity_id
_entity_poly.type
_entity_poly.pdbx_seq_one_letter_code
_entity_poly.pdbx_strand_id
1 'polypeptide(L)'
;MKNVVIAAGYATRLGELTKNFPKPLLKIGENTILGRMLDDIDRIPEIDEHIIITNHKFAPIFEEWVHANTLIKEHESNESNEYSCHSSYSCSKYTKPITVVDDGTETNETRLGAVCDLLFAMEQLQVDDDLLVVAADNLLFFSFQEFVDFAKEKQTSCIMCHEQPSIEKLQRTGVVEVDEQMRVLGMEEKPQVPKSHWAVPPFYI
;
A
#
# COMPACT_ATOMS: atom_id res chain seq x y z
N MET A 1 6.65 -4.68 -12.72
CA MET A 1 6.79 -4.02 -11.37
C MET A 1 5.68 -4.52 -10.46
N LYS A 2 6.00 -4.87 -9.21
CA LYS A 2 5.00 -5.27 -8.19
C LYS A 2 4.66 -4.10 -7.26
N ASN A 3 3.38 -3.93 -6.93
CA ASN A 3 2.99 -3.04 -5.85
C ASN A 3 2.96 -3.81 -4.52
N VAL A 4 3.80 -3.41 -3.57
CA VAL A 4 3.90 -4.03 -2.25
C VAL A 4 3.33 -3.09 -1.19
N VAL A 5 2.26 -3.53 -0.55
CA VAL A 5 1.52 -2.79 0.47
C VAL A 5 1.89 -3.29 1.85
N ILE A 6 2.58 -2.47 2.63
CA ILE A 6 2.93 -2.78 4.02
C ILE A 6 1.72 -2.49 4.92
N ALA A 7 1.09 -3.54 5.43
CA ALA A 7 -0.12 -3.49 6.24
C ALA A 7 -0.01 -4.27 7.58
N ALA A 8 1.19 -4.74 7.95
CA ALA A 8 1.43 -5.56 9.16
C ALA A 8 1.37 -4.77 10.49
N GLY A 9 1.08 -3.47 10.46
CA GLY A 9 1.00 -2.63 11.64
C GLY A 9 -0.22 -2.91 12.53
N TYR A 10 -0.03 -2.95 13.85
CA TYR A 10 -1.09 -3.20 14.85
C TYR A 10 -1.95 -1.96 15.19
N ALA A 11 -1.64 -0.79 14.64
CA ALA A 11 -2.39 0.48 14.78
C ALA A 11 -2.80 0.82 16.23
N THR A 12 -1.96 0.55 17.22
CA THR A 12 -2.24 0.66 18.65
C THR A 12 -2.71 2.04 19.11
N ARG A 13 -2.45 3.09 18.35
CA ARG A 13 -2.82 4.49 18.66
C ARG A 13 -4.30 4.79 18.49
N LEU A 14 -5.06 3.98 17.75
CA LEU A 14 -6.49 4.16 17.50
C LEU A 14 -7.38 3.40 18.52
N GLY A 15 -6.77 2.74 19.52
CA GLY A 15 -7.47 2.09 20.62
C GLY A 15 -8.46 1.01 20.15
N GLU A 16 -9.69 1.08 20.65
CA GLU A 16 -10.72 0.07 20.39
C GLU A 16 -11.10 -0.09 18.91
N LEU A 17 -10.97 0.98 18.09
CA LEU A 17 -11.31 0.93 16.66
C LEU A 17 -10.44 -0.05 15.86
N THR A 18 -9.20 -0.24 16.28
CA THR A 18 -8.23 -1.09 15.56
C THR A 18 -7.76 -2.29 16.36
N LYS A 19 -8.34 -2.50 17.55
CA LYS A 19 -7.99 -3.63 18.42
C LYS A 19 -8.19 -4.98 17.71
N ASN A 20 -9.29 -5.11 16.97
CA ASN A 20 -9.65 -6.33 16.25
C ASN A 20 -9.93 -6.13 14.77
N PHE A 21 -9.55 -4.98 14.24
CA PHE A 21 -9.76 -4.66 12.82
C PHE A 21 -8.58 -3.84 12.26
N PRO A 22 -8.03 -4.20 11.09
CA PRO A 22 -6.85 -3.53 10.54
C PRO A 22 -7.20 -2.12 10.05
N LYS A 23 -6.37 -1.13 10.41
CA LYS A 23 -6.53 0.28 10.01
C LYS A 23 -6.72 0.47 8.50
N PRO A 24 -5.97 -0.22 7.61
CA PRO A 24 -6.12 -0.06 6.16
C PRO A 24 -7.52 -0.38 5.62
N LEU A 25 -8.27 -1.22 6.32
CA LEU A 25 -9.62 -1.61 5.93
C LEU A 25 -10.73 -0.78 6.58
N LEU A 26 -10.38 0.24 7.37
CA LEU A 26 -11.36 1.21 7.86
C LEU A 26 -11.98 1.96 6.69
N LYS A 27 -13.33 2.08 6.70
CA LYS A 27 -14.08 2.78 5.68
C LYS A 27 -13.97 4.29 5.83
N ILE A 28 -13.76 4.98 4.72
CA ILE A 28 -13.85 6.43 4.58
C ILE A 28 -14.81 6.73 3.44
N GLY A 29 -16.05 7.05 3.80
CA GLY A 29 -17.17 7.05 2.86
C GLY A 29 -17.51 5.62 2.42
N GLU A 30 -17.60 5.40 1.11
CA GLU A 30 -17.99 4.10 0.54
C GLU A 30 -16.82 3.13 0.37
N ASN A 31 -15.56 3.59 0.48
CA ASN A 31 -14.37 2.77 0.24
C ASN A 31 -13.48 2.68 1.48
N THR A 32 -12.63 1.66 1.54
CA THR A 32 -11.59 1.52 2.56
C THR A 32 -10.38 2.42 2.25
N ILE A 33 -9.50 2.67 3.24
CA ILE A 33 -8.24 3.39 3.02
C ILE A 33 -7.42 2.65 1.95
N LEU A 34 -7.22 1.35 2.12
CA LEU A 34 -6.52 0.50 1.16
C LEU A 34 -7.20 0.49 -0.21
N GLY A 35 -8.53 0.36 -0.25
CA GLY A 35 -9.28 0.34 -1.50
C GLY A 35 -9.11 1.62 -2.31
N ARG A 36 -9.06 2.81 -1.67
CA ARG A 36 -8.77 4.07 -2.35
C ARG A 36 -7.38 4.10 -2.96
N MET A 37 -6.39 3.57 -2.25
CA MET A 37 -5.02 3.48 -2.73
C MET A 37 -4.92 2.54 -3.93
N LEU A 38 -5.50 1.34 -3.83
CA LEU A 38 -5.49 0.37 -4.93
C LEU A 38 -6.30 0.85 -6.14
N ASP A 39 -7.38 1.63 -5.96
CA ASP A 39 -8.14 2.22 -7.08
C ASP A 39 -7.29 3.15 -7.97
N ASP A 40 -6.24 3.76 -7.44
CA ASP A 40 -5.26 4.53 -8.21
C ASP A 40 -4.19 3.61 -8.80
N ILE A 41 -3.54 2.80 -7.98
CA ILE A 41 -2.38 1.98 -8.37
C ILE A 41 -2.76 0.90 -9.40
N ASP A 42 -3.96 0.33 -9.33
CA ASP A 42 -4.42 -0.70 -10.27
C ASP A 42 -4.54 -0.19 -11.72
N ARG A 43 -4.63 1.13 -11.91
CA ARG A 43 -4.66 1.77 -13.24
C ARG A 43 -3.28 1.98 -13.85
N ILE A 44 -2.20 1.86 -13.07
CA ILE A 44 -0.84 2.08 -13.51
C ILE A 44 -0.41 0.89 -14.39
N PRO A 45 -0.07 1.11 -15.69
CA PRO A 45 0.24 0.01 -16.61
C PRO A 45 1.45 -0.82 -16.21
N GLU A 46 2.41 -0.22 -15.52
CA GLU A 46 3.65 -0.86 -15.08
C GLU A 46 3.43 -1.83 -13.92
N ILE A 47 2.35 -1.67 -13.17
CA ILE A 47 2.00 -2.59 -12.09
C ILE A 47 1.29 -3.81 -12.68
N ASP A 48 1.72 -5.00 -12.30
CA ASP A 48 1.18 -6.27 -12.76
C ASP A 48 0.60 -7.14 -11.62
N GLU A 49 0.88 -6.80 -10.37
CA GLU A 49 0.38 -7.50 -9.19
C GLU A 49 0.38 -6.59 -7.96
N HIS A 50 -0.56 -6.82 -7.03
CA HIS A 50 -0.58 -6.23 -5.70
C HIS A 50 -0.25 -7.30 -4.65
N ILE A 51 0.74 -7.04 -3.81
CA ILE A 51 1.13 -7.89 -2.69
C ILE A 51 0.84 -7.14 -1.39
N ILE A 52 -0.05 -7.67 -0.56
CA ILE A 52 -0.44 -7.09 0.72
C ILE A 52 0.24 -7.88 1.83
N ILE A 53 1.18 -7.27 2.55
CA ILE A 53 1.86 -7.91 3.68
C ILE A 53 1.14 -7.52 4.96
N THR A 54 0.67 -8.50 5.72
CA THR A 54 -0.07 -8.30 6.96
C THR A 54 0.40 -9.25 8.06
N ASN A 55 0.06 -8.97 9.31
CA ASN A 55 0.32 -9.87 10.43
C ASN A 55 -0.71 -11.00 10.49
N HIS A 56 -0.37 -12.08 11.18
CA HIS A 56 -1.20 -13.28 11.31
C HIS A 56 -2.60 -12.98 11.85
N LYS A 57 -2.70 -12.06 12.81
CA LYS A 57 -3.98 -11.67 13.43
C LYS A 57 -4.98 -11.13 12.40
N PHE A 58 -4.51 -10.39 11.41
CA PHE A 58 -5.37 -9.70 10.44
C PHE A 58 -5.39 -10.36 9.05
N ALA A 59 -4.54 -11.34 8.79
CA ALA A 59 -4.49 -12.04 7.51
C ALA A 59 -5.87 -12.54 7.05
N PRO A 60 -6.69 -13.23 7.88
CA PRO A 60 -8.01 -13.69 7.44
C PRO A 60 -8.96 -12.54 7.04
N ILE A 61 -8.83 -11.36 7.68
CA ILE A 61 -9.68 -10.19 7.35
C ILE A 61 -9.27 -9.59 6.00
N PHE A 62 -7.96 -9.55 5.70
CA PHE A 62 -7.48 -9.11 4.38
C PHE A 62 -7.86 -10.10 3.30
N GLU A 63 -7.76 -11.40 3.54
CA GLU A 63 -8.19 -12.45 2.59
C GLU A 63 -9.68 -12.33 2.27
N GLU A 64 -10.53 -12.15 3.29
CA GLU A 64 -11.97 -11.91 3.10
C GLU A 64 -12.23 -10.64 2.29
N TRP A 65 -11.49 -9.55 2.58
CA TRP A 65 -11.61 -8.30 1.84
C TRP A 65 -11.19 -8.46 0.37
N VAL A 66 -10.08 -9.15 0.09
CA VAL A 66 -9.62 -9.45 -1.27
C VAL A 66 -10.68 -10.27 -1.99
N HIS A 67 -11.16 -11.36 -1.37
CA HIS A 67 -12.20 -12.21 -1.94
C HIS A 67 -13.46 -11.40 -2.29
N ALA A 68 -13.94 -10.53 -1.40
CA ALA A 68 -15.12 -9.70 -1.63
C ALA A 68 -14.94 -8.66 -2.77
N ASN A 69 -13.70 -8.27 -3.10
CA ASN A 69 -13.40 -7.29 -4.14
C ASN A 69 -12.94 -7.93 -5.47
N THR A 70 -12.61 -9.23 -5.46
CA THR A 70 -12.20 -10.00 -6.64
C THR A 70 -13.27 -10.96 -7.12
N LEU A 71 -14.27 -11.31 -6.29
CA LEU A 71 -15.41 -12.10 -6.71
C LEU A 71 -16.39 -11.31 -7.58
N ILE A 72 -16.82 -11.99 -8.60
CA ILE A 72 -17.96 -11.69 -9.46
C ILE A 72 -19.23 -11.65 -8.62
N LYS A 73 -19.90 -10.53 -8.51
CA LYS A 73 -21.32 -10.54 -8.18
C LYS A 73 -22.06 -11.06 -9.42
N GLU A 74 -22.47 -12.31 -9.40
CA GLU A 74 -23.55 -12.77 -10.26
C GLU A 74 -24.77 -11.90 -9.92
N HIS A 75 -25.14 -11.01 -10.82
CA HIS A 75 -26.44 -10.36 -10.74
C HIS A 75 -27.48 -11.46 -10.88
N GLU A 76 -28.21 -11.75 -9.81
CA GLU A 76 -29.50 -12.41 -9.91
C GLU A 76 -30.41 -11.52 -10.75
N SER A 77 -30.44 -11.78 -12.06
CA SER A 77 -31.46 -11.24 -12.93
C SER A 77 -32.72 -12.05 -12.73
N ASN A 78 -33.55 -11.70 -11.75
CA ASN A 78 -34.97 -11.97 -11.83
C ASN A 78 -35.56 -11.04 -12.88
N GLU A 79 -35.77 -11.56 -14.07
CA GLU A 79 -37.01 -11.41 -14.84
C GLU A 79 -36.79 -11.92 -16.27
N SER A 80 -37.73 -12.78 -16.63
CA SER A 80 -37.99 -13.35 -17.94
C SER A 80 -37.94 -12.34 -19.08
N ASN A 81 -36.97 -12.50 -20.01
CA ASN A 81 -37.26 -12.33 -21.45
C ASN A 81 -36.17 -13.04 -22.27
N GLU A 82 -36.65 -13.95 -23.11
CA GLU A 82 -35.91 -14.62 -24.17
C GLU A 82 -35.36 -13.58 -25.15
N TYR A 83 -34.02 -13.40 -25.16
CA TYR A 83 -33.19 -13.34 -26.37
C TYR A 83 -31.73 -13.36 -25.93
N SER A 84 -31.05 -14.39 -26.34
CA SER A 84 -29.67 -14.75 -26.21
C SER A 84 -28.70 -13.58 -26.32
N CYS A 85 -27.89 -13.36 -25.25
CA CYS A 85 -26.49 -13.04 -25.38
C CYS A 85 -25.76 -13.53 -24.11
N HIS A 86 -25.13 -14.69 -24.21
CA HIS A 86 -24.24 -15.23 -23.20
C HIS A 86 -22.97 -14.37 -23.15
N SER A 87 -22.90 -13.47 -22.20
CA SER A 87 -21.68 -12.80 -21.79
C SER A 87 -21.77 -12.52 -20.30
N SER A 88 -21.51 -13.55 -19.50
CA SER A 88 -21.25 -13.41 -18.07
C SER A 88 -19.94 -12.65 -17.91
N TYR A 89 -19.95 -11.34 -17.95
CA TYR A 89 -18.79 -10.53 -17.58
C TYR A 89 -18.70 -10.51 -16.07
N SER A 90 -17.81 -11.32 -15.59
CA SER A 90 -17.29 -11.26 -14.25
C SER A 90 -16.50 -9.96 -14.09
N CYS A 91 -17.00 -9.03 -13.31
CA CYS A 91 -16.33 -7.77 -13.09
C CYS A 91 -15.66 -7.76 -11.71
N SER A 92 -14.41 -8.25 -11.65
CA SER A 92 -13.54 -7.95 -10.50
C SER A 92 -13.38 -6.44 -10.40
N LYS A 93 -13.36 -5.90 -9.17
CA LYS A 93 -13.09 -4.47 -8.94
C LYS A 93 -11.69 -4.10 -9.40
N TYR A 94 -10.72 -5.00 -9.23
CA TYR A 94 -9.32 -4.82 -9.60
C TYR A 94 -8.97 -5.67 -10.83
N THR A 95 -8.13 -5.12 -11.69
CA THR A 95 -7.70 -5.78 -12.95
C THR A 95 -6.48 -6.68 -12.74
N LYS A 96 -5.73 -6.43 -11.66
CA LYS A 96 -4.50 -7.15 -11.33
C LYS A 96 -4.70 -8.10 -10.17
N PRO A 97 -3.99 -9.23 -10.14
CA PRO A 97 -4.07 -10.17 -9.02
C PRO A 97 -3.64 -9.49 -7.71
N ILE A 98 -4.26 -9.91 -6.61
CA ILE A 98 -3.94 -9.46 -5.26
C ILE A 98 -3.55 -10.68 -4.43
N THR A 99 -2.31 -10.69 -3.94
CA THR A 99 -1.77 -11.74 -3.06
C THR A 99 -1.67 -11.20 -1.63
N VAL A 100 -2.19 -11.93 -0.64
CA VAL A 100 -2.00 -11.64 0.78
C VAL A 100 -0.86 -12.48 1.33
N VAL A 101 0.09 -11.84 1.99
CA VAL A 101 1.22 -12.48 2.67
C VAL A 101 1.07 -12.27 4.17
N ASP A 102 0.96 -13.37 4.91
CA ASP A 102 0.96 -13.40 6.36
C ASP A 102 2.41 -13.49 6.87
N ASP A 103 2.87 -12.49 7.62
CA ASP A 103 4.22 -12.45 8.19
C ASP A 103 4.41 -13.37 9.40
N GLY A 104 3.35 -14.06 9.83
CA GLY A 104 3.34 -15.00 10.94
C GLY A 104 3.41 -14.35 12.33
N THR A 105 3.42 -13.00 12.44
CA THR A 105 3.48 -12.32 13.74
C THR A 105 2.09 -12.17 14.36
N GLU A 106 1.98 -12.44 15.66
CA GLU A 106 0.70 -12.42 16.38
C GLU A 106 0.52 -11.19 17.26
N THR A 107 1.62 -10.53 17.66
CA THR A 107 1.60 -9.41 18.60
C THR A 107 2.49 -8.25 18.13
N ASN A 108 2.23 -7.05 18.67
CA ASN A 108 3.06 -5.89 18.37
C ASN A 108 4.52 -6.05 18.82
N GLU A 109 4.77 -6.86 19.82
CA GLU A 109 6.12 -7.15 20.36
C GLU A 109 6.91 -8.06 19.44
N THR A 110 6.24 -8.98 18.73
CA THR A 110 6.87 -9.95 17.81
C THR A 110 6.98 -9.46 16.36
N ARG A 111 6.43 -8.28 16.05
CA ARG A 111 6.45 -7.70 14.70
C ARG A 111 7.85 -7.68 14.10
N LEU A 112 7.97 -8.01 12.82
CA LEU A 112 9.23 -8.00 12.09
C LEU A 112 9.68 -6.56 11.78
N GLY A 113 8.73 -5.68 11.46
CA GLY A 113 8.95 -4.32 10.98
C GLY A 113 9.08 -4.25 9.45
N ALA A 114 8.75 -3.09 8.89
CA ALA A 114 8.49 -2.91 7.46
C ALA A 114 9.57 -3.47 6.51
N VAL A 115 10.85 -3.34 6.87
CA VAL A 115 11.95 -3.87 6.04
C VAL A 115 11.99 -5.39 6.06
N CYS A 116 11.83 -6.00 7.25
CA CYS A 116 11.81 -7.45 7.38
C CYS A 116 10.53 -8.05 6.79
N ASP A 117 9.39 -7.37 6.93
CA ASP A 117 8.13 -7.76 6.29
C ASP A 117 8.30 -7.81 4.77
N LEU A 118 8.94 -6.78 4.18
CA LEU A 118 9.23 -6.73 2.76
C LEU A 118 10.15 -7.88 2.33
N LEU A 119 11.28 -8.07 3.02
CA LEU A 119 12.21 -9.16 2.71
C LEU A 119 11.55 -10.53 2.80
N PHE A 120 10.75 -10.77 3.85
CA PHE A 120 10.01 -12.01 4.03
C PHE A 120 9.07 -12.30 2.86
N ALA A 121 8.30 -11.29 2.41
CA ALA A 121 7.38 -11.45 1.29
C ALA A 121 8.12 -11.71 -0.03
N MET A 122 9.22 -10.99 -0.27
CA MET A 122 10.05 -11.19 -1.47
C MET A 122 10.63 -12.61 -1.52
N GLU A 123 11.15 -13.11 -0.40
CA GLU A 123 11.68 -14.47 -0.30
C GLU A 123 10.60 -15.53 -0.48
N GLN A 124 9.45 -15.36 0.19
CA GLN A 124 8.33 -16.31 0.13
C GLN A 124 7.75 -16.42 -1.28
N LEU A 125 7.59 -15.32 -1.99
CA LEU A 125 7.00 -15.26 -3.32
C LEU A 125 8.04 -15.34 -4.45
N GLN A 126 9.35 -15.39 -4.11
CA GLN A 126 10.46 -15.38 -5.06
C GLN A 126 10.39 -14.19 -6.02
N VAL A 127 10.08 -13.00 -5.50
CA VAL A 127 9.96 -11.78 -6.28
C VAL A 127 11.36 -11.24 -6.64
N ASP A 128 11.62 -11.13 -7.95
CA ASP A 128 12.80 -10.49 -8.53
C ASP A 128 12.33 -9.49 -9.57
N ASP A 129 11.85 -8.33 -9.12
CA ASP A 129 11.24 -7.29 -9.96
C ASP A 129 11.40 -5.91 -9.29
N ASP A 130 11.15 -4.85 -10.04
CA ASP A 130 10.99 -3.51 -9.47
C ASP A 130 9.75 -3.46 -8.57
N LEU A 131 9.84 -2.73 -7.48
CA LEU A 131 8.77 -2.64 -6.47
C LEU A 131 8.31 -1.20 -6.30
N LEU A 132 6.99 -0.99 -6.30
CA LEU A 132 6.36 0.17 -5.68
C LEU A 132 5.94 -0.22 -4.26
N VAL A 133 6.66 0.26 -3.26
CA VAL A 133 6.39 -0.03 -1.83
C VAL A 133 5.60 1.11 -1.22
N VAL A 134 4.44 0.80 -0.64
CA VAL A 134 3.53 1.77 -0.05
C VAL A 134 3.05 1.31 1.33
N ALA A 135 2.93 2.24 2.29
CA ALA A 135 2.27 1.94 3.56
C ALA A 135 0.75 2.13 3.43
N ALA A 136 0.00 1.12 3.86
CA ALA A 136 -1.44 0.99 3.66
C ALA A 136 -2.31 1.96 4.49
N ASP A 137 -1.72 2.81 5.33
CA ASP A 137 -2.46 3.62 6.31
C ASP A 137 -2.55 5.11 5.95
N ASN A 138 -2.26 5.45 4.71
CA ASN A 138 -2.25 6.81 4.18
C ASN A 138 -3.45 7.08 3.27
N LEU A 139 -3.99 8.30 3.38
CA LEU A 139 -4.96 8.84 2.43
C LEU A 139 -4.23 9.73 1.43
N LEU A 140 -4.38 9.39 0.16
CA LEU A 140 -3.69 10.05 -0.93
C LEU A 140 -4.64 10.96 -1.69
N PHE A 141 -4.11 12.11 -2.15
CA PHE A 141 -4.79 13.09 -2.99
C PHE A 141 -4.02 13.36 -4.29
N PHE A 142 -3.14 12.43 -4.67
CA PHE A 142 -2.35 12.44 -5.90
C PHE A 142 -2.33 11.02 -6.50
N SER A 143 -1.90 10.89 -7.75
CA SER A 143 -1.69 9.60 -8.40
C SER A 143 -0.23 9.16 -8.28
N PHE A 144 0.00 7.85 -8.07
CA PHE A 144 1.34 7.26 -8.11
C PHE A 144 1.92 7.17 -9.54
N GLN A 145 1.13 7.40 -10.59
CA GLN A 145 1.63 7.34 -11.97
C GLN A 145 2.84 8.27 -12.18
N GLU A 146 2.76 9.52 -11.70
CA GLU A 146 3.86 10.48 -11.82
C GLU A 146 5.13 10.02 -11.11
N PHE A 147 4.98 9.31 -9.97
CA PHE A 147 6.11 8.77 -9.23
C PHE A 147 6.76 7.59 -9.95
N VAL A 148 5.95 6.70 -10.54
CA VAL A 148 6.43 5.59 -11.39
C VAL A 148 7.13 6.14 -12.63
N ASP A 149 6.56 7.13 -13.32
CA ASP A 149 7.18 7.76 -14.50
C ASP A 149 8.51 8.42 -14.15
N PHE A 150 8.58 9.10 -13.00
CA PHE A 150 9.83 9.69 -12.50
C PHE A 150 10.91 8.63 -12.23
N ALA A 151 10.57 7.52 -11.57
CA ALA A 151 11.52 6.43 -11.30
C ALA A 151 12.02 5.79 -12.61
N LYS A 152 11.15 5.61 -13.60
CA LYS A 152 11.52 5.12 -14.95
C LYS A 152 12.47 6.08 -15.66
N GLU A 153 12.25 7.40 -15.56
CA GLU A 153 13.17 8.40 -16.12
C GLU A 153 14.54 8.34 -15.47
N LYS A 154 14.57 8.22 -14.12
CA LYS A 154 15.83 8.21 -13.35
C LYS A 154 16.58 6.89 -13.41
N GLN A 155 15.89 5.78 -13.69
CA GLN A 155 16.46 4.41 -13.71
C GLN A 155 17.25 4.07 -12.43
N THR A 156 16.73 4.48 -11.29
CA THR A 156 17.29 4.23 -9.97
C THR A 156 16.19 4.19 -8.92
N SER A 157 16.50 3.65 -7.74
CA SER A 157 15.58 3.72 -6.61
C SER A 157 15.24 5.16 -6.27
N CYS A 158 13.95 5.41 -6.04
CA CYS A 158 13.40 6.72 -5.74
C CYS A 158 12.63 6.69 -4.42
N ILE A 159 12.67 7.80 -3.70
CA ILE A 159 11.84 8.02 -2.53
C ILE A 159 10.96 9.25 -2.75
N MET A 160 9.74 9.19 -2.25
CA MET A 160 8.89 10.37 -2.25
C MET A 160 9.25 11.27 -1.07
N CYS A 161 9.22 12.58 -1.29
CA CYS A 161 9.34 13.55 -0.21
C CYS A 161 8.41 14.74 -0.44
N HIS A 162 8.09 15.46 0.63
CA HIS A 162 7.32 16.69 0.56
C HIS A 162 7.86 17.72 1.54
N GLU A 163 7.67 18.98 1.24
CA GLU A 163 8.06 20.07 2.14
C GLU A 163 7.16 20.08 3.39
N GLN A 164 7.79 20.07 4.56
CA GLN A 164 7.11 20.12 5.86
C GLN A 164 7.70 21.27 6.69
N PRO A 165 6.95 22.39 6.84
CA PRO A 165 7.45 23.57 7.57
C PRO A 165 7.50 23.38 9.09
N SER A 166 6.77 22.43 9.65
CA SER A 166 6.72 22.20 11.09
C SER A 166 7.85 21.31 11.57
N ILE A 167 8.74 21.85 12.39
CA ILE A 167 9.83 21.09 13.04
C ILE A 167 9.29 19.95 13.90
N GLU A 168 8.21 20.18 14.65
CA GLU A 168 7.59 19.14 15.48
C GLU A 168 7.10 17.93 14.67
N LYS A 169 6.63 18.17 13.43
CA LYS A 169 6.22 17.09 12.53
C LYS A 169 7.43 16.39 11.94
N LEU A 170 8.47 17.14 11.53
CA LEU A 170 9.73 16.57 11.06
C LEU A 170 10.39 15.65 12.09
N GLN A 171 10.33 16.01 13.37
CA GLN A 171 10.85 15.18 14.48
C GLN A 171 10.08 13.86 14.68
N ARG A 172 8.99 13.62 13.93
CA ARG A 172 8.16 12.41 14.03
C ARG A 172 8.13 11.56 12.76
N THR A 173 8.88 11.95 11.74
CA THR A 173 8.95 11.28 10.45
C THR A 173 10.38 11.16 9.95
N GLY A 174 10.59 10.40 8.88
CA GLY A 174 11.86 10.43 8.16
C GLY A 174 12.10 11.80 7.53
N VAL A 175 13.33 12.26 7.55
CA VAL A 175 13.77 13.52 6.95
C VAL A 175 14.92 13.23 6.00
N VAL A 176 14.87 13.76 4.79
CA VAL A 176 15.87 13.56 3.75
C VAL A 176 16.57 14.88 3.40
N GLU A 177 17.88 14.82 3.23
CA GLU A 177 18.67 15.89 2.62
C GLU A 177 18.85 15.59 1.14
N VAL A 178 18.60 16.58 0.28
CA VAL A 178 18.76 16.45 -1.18
C VAL A 178 19.62 17.58 -1.72
N ASP A 179 20.28 17.33 -2.85
CA ASP A 179 20.98 18.37 -3.60
C ASP A 179 20.05 19.10 -4.59
N GLU A 180 20.61 20.04 -5.34
CA GLU A 180 19.88 20.82 -6.37
C GLU A 180 19.27 19.96 -7.48
N GLN A 181 19.76 18.74 -7.68
CA GLN A 181 19.26 17.76 -8.65
C GLN A 181 18.30 16.74 -8.01
N MET A 182 17.86 16.99 -6.75
CA MET A 182 17.01 16.08 -5.97
C MET A 182 17.65 14.71 -5.69
N ARG A 183 18.97 14.60 -5.70
CA ARG A 183 19.66 13.38 -5.28
C ARG A 183 19.77 13.35 -3.76
N VAL A 184 19.45 12.19 -3.17
CA VAL A 184 19.51 11.98 -1.73
C VAL A 184 20.97 12.02 -1.25
N LEU A 185 21.27 12.93 -0.34
CA LEU A 185 22.58 13.07 0.31
C LEU A 185 22.62 12.36 1.68
N GLY A 186 21.48 12.27 2.35
CA GLY A 186 21.35 11.62 3.64
C GLY A 186 19.89 11.51 4.07
N MET A 187 19.60 10.58 4.98
CA MET A 187 18.29 10.38 5.57
C MET A 187 18.42 10.09 7.05
N GLU A 188 17.56 10.71 7.86
CA GLU A 188 17.48 10.48 9.31
C GLU A 188 16.03 10.17 9.71
N GLU A 189 15.82 9.12 10.49
CA GLU A 189 14.49 8.78 11.02
C GLU A 189 14.27 9.53 12.34
N LYS A 190 13.22 10.34 12.40
CA LYS A 190 12.80 11.12 13.57
C LYS A 190 13.94 11.92 14.21
N PRO A 191 14.65 12.75 13.44
CA PRO A 191 15.78 13.51 13.95
C PRO A 191 15.36 14.51 15.05
N GLN A 192 16.14 14.63 16.11
CA GLN A 192 15.89 15.65 17.13
C GLN A 192 16.10 17.08 16.58
N VAL A 193 17.04 17.22 15.66
CA VAL A 193 17.33 18.46 14.94
C VAL A 193 17.30 18.15 13.45
N PRO A 194 16.16 18.36 12.76
CA PRO A 194 16.06 18.13 11.32
C PRO A 194 17.04 19.02 10.54
N LYS A 195 17.77 18.42 9.61
CA LYS A 195 18.73 19.13 8.76
C LYS A 195 18.11 19.73 7.50
N SER A 196 16.90 19.32 7.18
CA SER A 196 16.13 19.82 6.04
C SER A 196 14.65 19.93 6.39
N HIS A 197 13.85 20.46 5.46
CA HIS A 197 12.40 20.51 5.55
C HIS A 197 11.70 19.41 4.71
N TRP A 198 12.46 18.44 4.16
CA TRP A 198 11.91 17.38 3.32
C TRP A 198 11.54 16.17 4.16
N ALA A 199 10.22 16.01 4.40
CA ALA A 199 9.65 14.85 5.07
C ALA A 199 9.45 13.71 4.08
N VAL A 200 9.73 12.47 4.52
CA VAL A 200 9.61 11.27 3.71
C VAL A 200 8.35 10.49 4.14
N PRO A 201 7.28 10.47 3.33
CA PRO A 201 6.21 9.51 3.51
C PRO A 201 6.70 8.11 3.09
N PRO A 202 6.07 7.03 3.57
CA PRO A 202 6.54 5.67 3.32
C PRO A 202 6.14 5.17 1.91
N PHE A 203 6.70 5.81 0.87
CA PHE A 203 6.50 5.48 -0.54
C PHE A 203 7.85 5.44 -1.26
N TYR A 204 8.18 4.27 -1.83
CA TYR A 204 9.50 3.96 -2.40
C TYR A 204 9.35 3.18 -3.71
N ILE A 205 10.28 3.39 -4.63
CA ILE A 205 10.48 2.56 -5.82
C ILE A 205 11.94 2.12 -5.87
#